data_296a147ba2da89286a6131b20b7cdcae
#
_entry.id   296a147ba2da89286a6131b20b7cdcae
#
_cell.length_a   1.000
_cell.length_b   1.000
_cell.length_c   1.000
_cell.angle_alpha   90.00
_cell.angle_beta   90.00
_cell.angle_gamma   90.00
#
_symmetry.space_group_name_H-M   'P 1'
#
loop_
_entity.id
_entity.type
_entity.pdbx_description
1 polymer ?
#
loop_
_entity_poly.entity_id
_entity_poly.type
_entity_poly.pdbx_seq_one_letter_code
_entity_poly.pdbx_strand_id
1 'polypeptide(L)' 'MKALGNRVLLQVNIVKRKQEDGTTKEDISREGLVLQSSGELKKGSKVYYNPYGGVEIESKRTKKALVLCVDMEDVYVLL' A
#
# COMPACT_ATOMS: atom_id res chain seq x y z
N MET A 1 6.09 14.89 3.14
CA MET A 1 6.20 13.55 3.77
C MET A 1 7.37 12.80 3.13
N LYS A 2 8.21 12.20 3.92
CA LYS A 2 9.43 11.57 3.43
C LYS A 2 9.67 10.23 4.13
N ALA A 3 9.89 9.17 3.37
CA ALA A 3 10.24 7.87 3.93
C ALA A 3 11.68 7.90 4.47
N LEU A 4 11.85 7.39 5.68
CA LEU A 4 13.16 7.32 6.34
C LEU A 4 13.64 5.87 6.41
N GLY A 5 14.96 5.70 6.40
CA GLY A 5 15.56 4.39 6.43
C GLY A 5 15.28 3.63 5.15
N ASN A 6 15.15 2.31 5.25
CA ASN A 6 14.90 1.45 4.09
C ASN A 6 13.39 1.22 3.91
N ARG A 7 12.64 2.31 3.67
CA ARG A 7 11.19 2.30 3.63
C ARG A 7 10.64 2.94 2.37
N VAL A 8 9.38 2.62 2.09
CA VAL A 8 8.66 3.09 0.90
C VAL A 8 7.30 3.60 1.34
N LEU A 9 6.88 4.74 0.79
CA LEU A 9 5.51 5.22 0.94
C LEU A 9 4.71 4.75 -0.27
N LEU A 10 3.62 4.04 0.00
CA LEU A 10 2.74 3.48 -1.02
C LEU A 10 1.34 4.04 -0.88
N GLN A 11 0.76 4.42 -2.01
CA GLN A 11 -0.68 4.66 -2.09
C GLN A 11 -1.34 3.35 -2.47
N VAL A 12 -2.30 2.90 -1.66
CA VAL A 12 -2.99 1.64 -1.88
C VAL A 12 -4.49 1.87 -1.88
N ASN A 13 -5.20 1.08 -2.64
CA ASN A 13 -6.65 1.16 -2.71
C ASN A 13 -7.30 0.20 -1.72
N ILE A 14 -8.47 0.59 -1.24
CA ILE A 14 -9.31 -0.29 -0.45
C ILE A 14 -10.23 -1.02 -1.43
N VAL A 15 -10.21 -2.35 -1.38
CA VAL A 15 -11.08 -3.20 -2.20
C VAL A 15 -12.16 -3.80 -1.34
N LYS A 16 -13.36 -3.94 -1.89
CA LYS A 16 -14.47 -4.58 -1.21
C LYS A 16 -14.61 -6.00 -1.73
N ARG A 17 -14.62 -6.96 -0.82
CA ARG A 17 -14.83 -8.37 -1.15
C ARG A 17 -16.14 -8.83 -0.58
N LYS A 18 -16.99 -9.41 -1.44
CA LYS A 18 -18.22 -10.03 -1.02
C LYS A 18 -17.92 -11.42 -0.46
N GLN A 19 -18.39 -11.67 0.75
CA GLN A 19 -18.19 -12.96 1.41
C GLN A 19 -19.34 -13.91 1.12
N GLU A 20 -19.13 -15.20 1.39
CA GLU A 20 -20.11 -16.24 1.13
C GLU A 20 -21.42 -16.06 1.93
N ASP A 21 -21.31 -15.43 3.09
CA ASP A 21 -22.46 -15.14 3.95
C ASP A 21 -23.25 -13.90 3.52
N GLY A 22 -22.88 -13.26 2.41
CA GLY A 22 -23.53 -12.07 1.90
C GLY A 22 -23.00 -10.76 2.44
N THR A 23 -22.09 -10.79 3.41
CA THR A 23 -21.49 -9.56 3.94
C THR A 23 -20.38 -9.07 3.02
N THR A 24 -20.10 -7.76 3.10
CA THR A 24 -19.00 -7.14 2.37
C THR A 24 -17.89 -6.78 3.33
N LYS A 25 -16.68 -7.23 3.05
CA LYS A 25 -15.50 -6.90 3.84
C LYS A 25 -14.60 -5.98 3.06
N GLU A 26 -14.11 -4.94 3.71
CA GLU A 26 -13.09 -4.07 3.13
C GLU A 26 -11.72 -4.67 3.36
N ASP A 27 -10.89 -4.68 2.32
CA ASP A 27 -9.53 -5.19 2.38
C ASP A 27 -8.61 -4.24 1.63
N ILE A 28 -7.32 -4.35 1.90
CA ILE A 28 -6.31 -3.51 1.28
C ILE A 28 -5.77 -4.22 0.03
N SER A 29 -5.66 -3.48 -1.08
CA SER A 29 -5.07 -4.03 -2.30
C SER A 29 -3.62 -4.45 -2.07
N ARG A 30 -3.20 -5.54 -2.69
CA ARG A 30 -1.81 -6.00 -2.66
C ARG A 30 -0.92 -5.25 -3.63
N GLU A 31 -1.50 -4.43 -4.50
CA GLU A 31 -0.76 -3.56 -5.40
C GLU A 31 -0.70 -2.16 -4.81
N GLY A 32 0.49 -1.59 -4.76
CA GLY A 32 0.71 -0.24 -4.27
C GLY A 32 1.38 0.62 -5.32
N LEU A 33 1.06 1.91 -5.31
CA LEU A 33 1.72 2.91 -6.13
C LEU A 33 2.78 3.61 -5.29
N VAL A 34 4.02 3.60 -5.74
CA VAL A 34 5.13 4.23 -5.02
C VAL A 34 4.97 5.74 -5.07
N LEU A 35 4.77 6.36 -3.90
CA LEU A 35 4.74 7.81 -3.75
C LEU A 35 6.13 8.37 -3.49
N GLN A 36 6.89 7.65 -2.66
CA GLN A 36 8.26 8.02 -2.35
C GLN A 36 9.01 6.81 -1.80
N SER A 37 10.27 6.69 -2.13
CA SER A 37 11.12 5.61 -1.64
C SER A 37 12.47 6.18 -1.22
N SER A 38 13.04 5.63 -0.16
CA SER A 38 14.41 5.89 0.23
C SER A 38 15.41 4.99 -0.51
N GLY A 39 14.91 4.04 -1.31
CA GLY A 39 15.70 3.06 -2.05
C GLY A 39 15.62 3.28 -3.56
N GLU A 40 15.73 2.18 -4.30
CA GLU A 40 15.83 2.18 -5.76
C GLU A 40 14.50 2.36 -6.49
N LEU A 41 13.38 2.23 -5.81
CA LEU A 41 12.07 2.33 -6.44
C LEU A 41 11.76 3.76 -6.85
N LYS A 42 11.30 3.93 -8.07
CA LYS A 42 10.96 5.25 -8.59
C LYS A 42 9.51 5.61 -8.26
N LYS A 43 9.26 6.89 -8.02
CA LYS A 43 7.91 7.42 -7.85
C LYS A 43 7.05 7.06 -9.06
N GLY A 44 5.83 6.60 -8.80
CA GLY A 44 4.90 6.21 -9.83
C GLY A 44 4.97 4.75 -10.24
N SER A 45 5.94 3.99 -9.71
CA SER A 45 6.02 2.56 -9.95
C SER A 45 4.94 1.81 -9.21
N LYS A 46 4.45 0.73 -9.81
CA LYS A 46 3.52 -0.19 -9.14
C LYS A 46 4.28 -1.40 -8.62
N VAL A 47 3.95 -1.81 -7.41
CA VAL A 47 4.63 -2.94 -6.76
C VAL A 47 3.61 -3.83 -6.08
N TYR A 48 3.97 -5.12 -5.94
CA TYR A 48 3.32 -6.02 -4.99
C TYR A 48 4.05 -5.94 -3.67
N TYR A 49 3.31 -5.89 -2.59
CA TYR A 49 3.86 -5.74 -1.25
C TYR A 49 3.03 -6.56 -0.26
N ASN A 50 3.54 -6.70 0.97
CA ASN A 50 2.81 -7.34 2.06
C ASN A 50 1.87 -6.30 2.71
N PRO A 51 0.54 -6.42 2.54
CA PRO A 51 -0.39 -5.43 3.08
C PRO A 51 -0.45 -5.41 4.61
N TYR A 52 0.04 -6.45 5.27
CA TYR A 52 0.05 -6.54 6.72
C TYR A 52 1.35 -6.03 7.35
N GLY A 53 2.35 -5.73 6.54
CA GLY A 53 3.64 -5.25 7.01
C GLY A 53 3.78 -3.74 7.11
N GLY A 54 2.77 -3.00 6.68
CA GLY A 54 2.83 -1.55 6.61
C GLY A 54 2.21 -0.84 7.80
N VAL A 55 2.60 0.40 7.97
CA VAL A 55 1.99 1.32 8.94
C VAL A 55 1.17 2.34 8.18
N GLU A 56 -0.09 2.49 8.54
CA GLU A 56 -0.97 3.49 7.94
C GLU A 56 -0.54 4.89 8.38
N ILE A 57 -0.19 5.72 7.40
CA ILE A 57 0.23 7.10 7.66
C ILE A 57 -0.94 8.05 7.46
N GLU A 58 -1.70 7.85 6.38
CA GLU A 58 -2.80 8.72 6.04
C GLU A 58 -3.93 7.91 5.42
N SER A 59 -5.16 8.21 5.85
CA SER A 59 -6.36 7.59 5.30
C SER A 59 -7.20 8.65 4.59
N LYS A 60 -7.42 8.45 3.30
CA LYS A 60 -8.33 9.30 2.52
C LYS A 60 -9.61 8.51 2.26
N ARG A 61 -10.45 8.41 3.29
CA ARG A 61 -11.67 7.60 3.24
C ARG A 61 -12.59 7.96 2.09
N THR A 62 -12.67 9.24 1.74
CA THR A 62 -13.50 9.71 0.64
C THR A 62 -13.05 9.16 -0.71
N LYS A 63 -11.79 8.84 -0.85
CA LYS A 63 -11.22 8.30 -2.09
C LYS A 63 -10.95 6.80 -2.01
N LYS A 64 -11.30 6.17 -0.90
CA LYS A 64 -11.06 4.74 -0.66
C LYS A 64 -9.60 4.35 -0.88
N ALA A 65 -8.70 5.22 -0.45
CA ALA A 65 -7.27 5.01 -0.58
C ALA A 65 -6.56 5.29 0.74
N LEU A 66 -5.46 4.59 0.95
CA LEU A 66 -4.61 4.74 2.13
C LEU A 66 -3.18 5.04 1.69
N VAL A 67 -2.43 5.72 2.55
CA VAL A 67 -0.99 5.83 2.40
C VAL A 67 -0.34 4.98 3.47
N LEU A 68 0.43 3.99 3.04
CA LEU A 68 1.15 3.09 3.93
C LEU A 68 2.65 3.32 3.83
N CYS A 69 3.33 3.21 4.96
CA CYS A 69 4.78 3.16 5.02
C CYS A 69 5.18 1.70 5.26
N VAL A 70 5.89 1.12 4.31
CA VAL A 70 6.32 -0.29 4.39
C VAL A 70 7.85 -0.37 4.29
N ASP A 71 8.42 -1.41 4.90
CA ASP A 71 9.84 -1.71 4.72
C ASP A 71 10.08 -2.26 3.31
N MET A 72 11.26 -2.01 2.77
CA MET A 72 11.63 -2.55 1.46
C MET A 72 11.54 -4.08 1.42
N GLU A 73 11.75 -4.74 2.56
CA GLU A 73 11.64 -6.20 2.66
C GLU A 73 10.21 -6.69 2.43
N ASP A 74 9.21 -5.84 2.63
CA ASP A 74 7.81 -6.17 2.41
C ASP A 74 7.35 -5.87 0.98
N VAL A 75 8.21 -5.33 0.14
CA VAL A 75 7.96 -5.13 -1.29
C VAL A 75 8.56 -6.30 -2.04
N TYR A 76 7.71 -7.05 -2.72
CA TYR A 76 8.14 -8.32 -3.32
C TYR A 76 8.47 -8.23 -4.80
N VAL A 77 7.65 -7.52 -5.56
CA VAL A 77 7.76 -7.51 -7.02
C VAL A 77 7.47 -6.12 -7.55
N LEU A 78 8.31 -5.67 -8.47
CA LEU A 78 8.08 -4.46 -9.26
C LEU A 78 7.25 -4.87 -10.49
N LEU A 79 6.11 -4.23 -10.66
CA LEU A 79 5.21 -4.50 -11.79
C LEU A 79 5.57 -3.71 -13.04
#